data_dba1a9f162f9e2ac157b4551b2efb94d
#
_entry.id   dba1a9f162f9e2ac157b4551b2efb94d
#
_cell.length_a   1.000
_cell.length_b   1.000
_cell.length_c   1.000
_cell.angle_alpha   90.00
_cell.angle_beta   90.00
_cell.angle_gamma   90.00
#
_symmetry.space_group_name_H-M   'P 1'
#
loop_
_entity.id
_entity.type
_entity.pdbx_description
1 polymer ?
#
loop_
_entity_poly.entity_id
_entity_poly.type
_entity_poly.pdbx_seq_one_letter_code
_entity_poly.pdbx_strand_id
1 'polypeptide(L)'
;GSLHNHTQYSNLRLRDCIIKEKDLIEYAVELGHEVVAITDHEAVCNAVKVEKIYKKIKKDHPDFKVILGNEIYLCRNGLNANNFNREYDRYWHFVLLAKDAIGHKQIREISTRAWRRSYMARGMRRVPTYYQDLIDIIRANPGHVIGTTACLGGALPTQLLKYRQTKNEKRNKKIIAWCEQMEWIFGEGNFYLELQPAANAEQK
;
A
#
# COMPACT_ATOMS: atom_id res chain seq x y z
N GLY A 1 -16.45 4.49 -4.13
CA GLY A 1 -15.57 4.49 -2.96
C GLY A 1 -14.13 4.83 -3.32
N SER A 2 -13.30 5.08 -2.31
CA SER A 2 -11.88 5.36 -2.48
C SER A 2 -11.04 4.41 -1.62
N LEU A 3 -10.11 3.67 -2.25
CA LEU A 3 -9.37 2.59 -1.61
C LEU A 3 -7.88 2.90 -1.38
N HIS A 4 -7.41 4.12 -1.75
CA HIS A 4 -6.04 4.56 -1.57
C HIS A 4 -6.04 6.01 -1.10
N ASN A 5 -5.97 6.23 0.20
CA ASN A 5 -6.03 7.55 0.81
C ASN A 5 -5.06 7.68 1.97
N HIS A 6 -4.53 8.90 2.11
CA HIS A 6 -3.58 9.26 3.14
C HIS A 6 -4.18 10.23 4.16
N THR A 7 -3.70 10.11 5.40
CA THR A 7 -4.00 11.05 6.48
C THR A 7 -2.71 11.67 7.03
N GLN A 8 -2.85 12.56 7.99
CA GLN A 8 -1.70 13.15 8.71
C GLN A 8 -0.71 12.12 9.28
N TYR A 9 -1.12 10.85 9.44
CA TYR A 9 -0.23 9.77 9.93
C TYR A 9 0.80 9.33 8.91
N SER A 10 0.58 9.57 7.62
CA SER A 10 1.61 9.44 6.57
C SER A 10 2.85 10.29 6.86
N ASN A 11 2.70 11.39 7.59
CA ASN A 11 3.79 12.29 7.95
C ASN A 11 4.83 11.69 8.91
N LEU A 12 4.55 10.54 9.51
CA LEU A 12 5.58 9.76 10.22
C LEU A 12 6.70 9.29 9.28
N ARG A 13 6.38 9.14 8.00
CA ARG A 13 7.27 8.65 6.97
C ARG A 13 7.53 9.68 5.88
N LEU A 14 6.50 10.30 5.34
CA LEU A 14 6.55 11.25 4.24
C LEU A 14 5.62 12.44 4.56
N ARG A 15 6.17 13.65 4.58
CA ARG A 15 5.41 14.86 4.93
C ARG A 15 4.63 15.38 3.72
N ASP A 16 3.49 14.80 3.44
CA ASP A 16 2.68 15.05 2.23
C ASP A 16 1.18 15.20 2.49
N CYS A 17 0.71 14.98 3.70
CA CYS A 17 -0.71 15.01 4.00
C CYS A 17 -1.05 15.76 5.30
N ILE A 18 -2.12 16.55 5.28
CA ILE A 18 -2.62 17.31 6.44
C ILE A 18 -4.04 16.91 6.87
N ILE A 19 -4.74 16.10 6.08
CA ILE A 19 -6.12 15.71 6.39
C ILE A 19 -6.16 14.77 7.60
N LYS A 20 -7.12 14.97 8.48
CA LYS A 20 -7.37 14.09 9.61
C LYS A 20 -8.27 12.93 9.20
N GLU A 21 -8.16 11.81 9.89
CA GLU A 21 -8.94 10.60 9.62
C GLU A 21 -10.44 10.86 9.68
N LYS A 22 -10.86 11.70 10.65
CA LYS A 22 -12.26 12.07 10.82
C LYS A 22 -12.76 12.81 9.59
N ASP A 23 -12.04 13.85 9.19
CA ASP A 23 -12.43 14.71 8.07
C ASP A 23 -12.48 13.93 6.75
N LEU A 24 -11.52 13.01 6.54
CA LEU A 24 -11.52 12.14 5.36
C LEU A 24 -12.73 11.20 5.33
N ILE A 25 -13.06 10.57 6.47
CA ILE A 25 -14.17 9.61 6.55
C ILE A 25 -15.53 10.34 6.41
N GLU A 26 -15.71 11.47 7.08
CA GLU A 26 -16.92 12.28 6.99
C GLU A 26 -17.13 12.81 5.57
N TYR A 27 -16.07 13.30 4.92
CA TYR A 27 -16.13 13.76 3.54
C TYR A 27 -16.46 12.63 2.55
N ALA A 28 -15.95 11.43 2.77
CA ALA A 28 -16.32 10.28 1.95
C ALA A 28 -17.82 9.95 2.05
N VAL A 29 -18.40 10.08 3.23
CA VAL A 29 -19.85 9.92 3.45
C VAL A 29 -20.63 11.02 2.74
N GLU A 30 -20.22 12.29 2.87
CA GLU A 30 -20.84 13.43 2.19
C GLU A 30 -20.86 13.27 0.66
N LEU A 31 -19.80 12.68 0.08
CA LEU A 31 -19.71 12.36 -1.34
C LEU A 31 -20.54 11.14 -1.77
N GLY A 32 -21.25 10.50 -0.84
CA GLY A 32 -22.04 9.29 -1.14
C GLY A 32 -21.19 8.06 -1.43
N HIS A 33 -19.96 8.00 -0.94
CA HIS A 33 -19.15 6.80 -1.05
C HIS A 33 -19.72 5.67 -0.16
N GLU A 34 -19.64 4.44 -0.63
CA GLU A 34 -19.99 3.25 0.15
C GLU A 34 -18.81 2.75 1.00
N VAL A 35 -17.58 3.14 0.62
CA VAL A 35 -16.36 2.68 1.26
C VAL A 35 -15.22 3.69 1.14
N VAL A 36 -14.42 3.79 2.20
CA VAL A 36 -13.13 4.49 2.20
C VAL A 36 -12.05 3.63 2.87
N ALA A 37 -10.86 3.58 2.30
CA ALA A 37 -9.72 2.95 2.94
C ALA A 37 -8.75 4.01 3.49
N ILE A 38 -8.11 3.71 4.62
CA ILE A 38 -7.01 4.48 5.18
C ILE A 38 -5.72 3.70 4.93
N THR A 39 -4.86 4.23 4.09
CA THR A 39 -3.65 3.56 3.58
C THR A 39 -2.41 4.42 3.76
N ASP A 40 -2.21 4.94 4.96
CA ASP A 40 -1.08 5.82 5.29
C ASP A 40 0.28 5.19 4.95
N HIS A 41 1.25 6.01 4.55
CA HIS A 41 2.62 5.59 4.25
C HIS A 41 3.29 4.93 5.46
N GLU A 42 3.44 3.61 5.43
CA GLU A 42 4.10 2.79 6.46
C GLU A 42 3.54 3.01 7.89
N ALA A 43 2.30 3.49 8.00
CA ALA A 43 1.68 3.83 9.28
C ALA A 43 0.35 3.09 9.48
N VAL A 44 0.26 2.34 10.56
CA VAL A 44 -0.95 1.61 11.00
C VAL A 44 -1.37 1.98 12.42
N CYS A 45 -0.74 2.99 13.00
CA CYS A 45 -0.93 3.37 14.41
C CYS A 45 -2.22 4.13 14.69
N ASN A 46 -2.92 4.61 13.66
CA ASN A 46 -4.21 5.32 13.77
C ASN A 46 -5.42 4.38 13.86
N ALA A 47 -5.26 3.08 13.73
CA ALA A 47 -6.34 2.10 13.62
C ALA A 47 -7.40 2.21 14.73
N VAL A 48 -6.98 2.35 16.00
CA VAL A 48 -7.91 2.50 17.15
C VAL A 48 -8.73 3.78 17.04
N LYS A 49 -8.11 4.87 16.57
CA LYS A 49 -8.79 6.15 16.39
C LYS A 49 -9.79 6.08 15.25
N VAL A 50 -9.39 5.49 14.13
CA VAL A 50 -10.26 5.24 12.97
C VAL A 50 -11.47 4.39 13.37
N GLU A 51 -11.26 3.31 14.11
CA GLU A 51 -12.34 2.45 14.59
C GLU A 51 -13.34 3.20 15.48
N LYS A 52 -12.87 4.07 16.37
CA LYS A 52 -13.74 4.90 17.22
C LYS A 52 -14.59 5.89 16.40
N ILE A 53 -14.01 6.49 15.35
CA ILE A 53 -14.72 7.38 14.42
C ILE A 53 -15.76 6.57 13.65
N TYR A 54 -15.34 5.45 13.06
CA TYR A 54 -16.21 4.59 12.29
C TYR A 54 -17.41 4.06 13.06
N LYS A 55 -17.24 3.63 14.33
CA LYS A 55 -18.34 3.21 15.19
C LYS A 55 -19.42 4.28 15.40
N LYS A 56 -19.05 5.56 15.37
CA LYS A 56 -20.02 6.66 15.45
C LYS A 56 -20.76 6.84 14.13
N ILE A 57 -20.04 6.91 13.04
CA ILE A 57 -20.58 7.12 11.67
C ILE A 57 -21.51 5.96 11.28
N LYS A 58 -21.15 4.74 11.61
CA LYS A 58 -21.94 3.53 11.29
C LYS A 58 -23.35 3.52 11.90
N LYS A 59 -23.62 4.32 12.94
CA LYS A 59 -24.96 4.43 13.54
C LYS A 59 -25.94 5.07 12.56
N ASP A 60 -25.48 6.09 11.82
CA ASP A 60 -26.30 6.86 10.88
C ASP A 60 -26.12 6.35 9.43
N HIS A 61 -25.01 5.65 9.14
CA HIS A 61 -24.64 5.10 7.84
C HIS A 61 -24.24 3.62 7.96
N PRO A 62 -25.22 2.69 8.20
CA PRO A 62 -24.94 1.29 8.54
C PRO A 62 -24.22 0.50 7.43
N ASP A 63 -24.43 0.89 6.15
CA ASP A 63 -23.82 0.23 4.99
C ASP A 63 -22.44 0.77 4.62
N PHE A 64 -22.05 1.94 5.16
CA PHE A 64 -20.76 2.54 4.93
C PHE A 64 -19.63 1.72 5.56
N LYS A 65 -18.52 1.55 4.85
CA LYS A 65 -17.38 0.75 5.30
C LYS A 65 -16.10 1.57 5.36
N VAL A 66 -15.33 1.37 6.43
CA VAL A 66 -13.95 1.87 6.54
C VAL A 66 -13.01 0.69 6.54
N ILE A 67 -12.05 0.69 5.60
CA ILE A 67 -11.03 -0.34 5.47
C ILE A 67 -9.72 0.18 6.06
N LEU A 68 -9.10 -0.63 6.91
CA LEU A 68 -7.75 -0.39 7.41
C LEU A 68 -6.73 -1.00 6.44
N GLY A 69 -5.81 -0.18 5.99
CA GLY A 69 -4.76 -0.58 5.07
C GLY A 69 -3.42 0.05 5.43
N ASN A 70 -2.47 -0.09 4.52
CA ASN A 70 -1.14 0.51 4.63
C ASN A 70 -0.51 0.61 3.24
N GLU A 71 0.04 1.75 2.88
CA GLU A 71 0.93 1.86 1.72
C GLU A 71 2.35 1.59 2.15
N ILE A 72 2.85 0.41 1.82
CA ILE A 72 4.19 -0.07 2.15
C ILE A 72 5.22 0.33 1.08
N TYR A 73 6.49 0.32 1.47
CA TYR A 73 7.64 0.52 0.58
C TYR A 73 8.34 -0.82 0.31
N LEU A 74 7.82 -1.55 -0.67
CA LEU A 74 8.29 -2.88 -1.05
C LEU A 74 9.67 -2.82 -1.73
N CYS A 75 10.60 -3.64 -1.29
CA CYS A 75 11.94 -3.70 -1.83
C CYS A 75 12.53 -5.12 -1.78
N ARG A 76 13.70 -5.33 -2.41
CA ARG A 76 14.37 -6.61 -2.36
C ARG A 76 14.75 -7.02 -0.93
N ASN A 77 14.80 -8.32 -0.70
CA ASN A 77 15.20 -8.87 0.59
C ASN A 77 16.60 -8.42 0.98
N GLY A 78 16.80 -8.11 2.26
CA GLY A 78 18.07 -7.71 2.83
C GLY A 78 18.52 -6.28 2.48
N LEU A 79 17.71 -5.47 1.80
CA LEU A 79 18.06 -4.08 1.51
C LEU A 79 18.19 -3.26 2.80
N ASN A 80 19.31 -2.55 2.94
CA ASN A 80 19.60 -1.69 4.10
C ASN A 80 20.50 -0.50 3.70
N ALA A 81 20.91 0.31 4.69
CA ALA A 81 21.71 1.51 4.46
C ALA A 81 23.05 1.23 3.79
N ASN A 82 23.67 0.08 4.08
CA ASN A 82 25.03 -0.25 3.65
C ASN A 82 25.11 -0.87 2.26
N ASN A 83 23.97 -1.41 1.75
CA ASN A 83 23.94 -2.15 0.49
C ASN A 83 22.99 -1.57 -0.56
N PHE A 84 22.47 -0.36 -0.35
CA PHE A 84 21.60 0.32 -1.29
C PHE A 84 22.38 0.79 -2.52
N ASN A 85 21.98 0.30 -3.69
CA ASN A 85 22.51 0.74 -4.99
C ASN A 85 21.44 1.48 -5.79
N ARG A 86 21.70 2.76 -6.12
CA ARG A 86 20.76 3.63 -6.84
C ARG A 86 20.40 3.16 -8.25
N GLU A 87 21.24 2.38 -8.88
CA GLU A 87 21.03 1.93 -10.25
C GLU A 87 19.85 0.96 -10.34
N TYR A 88 19.74 0.02 -9.39
CA TYR A 88 18.73 -1.05 -9.42
C TYR A 88 17.85 -1.14 -8.19
N ASP A 89 18.24 -0.61 -7.02
CA ASP A 89 17.40 -0.66 -5.83
C ASP A 89 16.35 0.44 -5.83
N ARG A 90 15.14 0.06 -5.44
CA ARG A 90 14.00 0.96 -5.30
C ARG A 90 13.18 0.57 -4.08
N TYR A 91 12.39 1.53 -3.61
CA TYR A 91 11.32 1.35 -2.64
C TYR A 91 10.01 1.57 -3.40
N TRP A 92 9.36 0.48 -3.74
CA TRP A 92 8.15 0.50 -4.54
C TRP A 92 6.93 0.71 -3.67
N HIS A 93 6.09 1.64 -4.01
CA HIS A 93 4.80 1.79 -3.39
C HIS A 93 3.93 0.56 -3.68
N PHE A 94 3.28 0.05 -2.64
CA PHE A 94 2.39 -1.09 -2.75
C PHE A 94 1.33 -0.99 -1.63
N VAL A 95 0.03 -1.12 -1.98
CA VAL A 95 -1.05 -0.97 -1.01
C VAL A 95 -1.52 -2.33 -0.51
N LEU A 96 -1.69 -2.42 0.80
CA LEU A 96 -2.29 -3.55 1.49
C LEU A 96 -3.62 -3.11 2.10
N LEU A 97 -4.69 -3.87 1.88
CA LEU A 97 -6.03 -3.63 2.43
C LEU A 97 -6.46 -4.84 3.25
N ALA A 98 -6.86 -4.62 4.49
CA ALA A 98 -7.38 -5.69 5.35
C ALA A 98 -8.83 -6.05 4.98
N LYS A 99 -9.11 -7.32 4.74
CA LYS A 99 -10.48 -7.82 4.54
C LYS A 99 -11.19 -8.08 5.87
N ASP A 100 -10.41 -8.39 6.91
CA ASP A 100 -10.90 -8.75 8.24
C ASP A 100 -9.83 -8.50 9.32
N ALA A 101 -10.13 -8.92 10.55
CA ALA A 101 -9.24 -8.77 11.70
C ALA A 101 -7.92 -9.55 11.55
N ILE A 102 -7.92 -10.70 10.85
CA ILE A 102 -6.72 -11.48 10.56
C ILE A 102 -5.83 -10.69 9.61
N GLY A 103 -6.39 -10.17 8.51
CA GLY A 103 -5.67 -9.33 7.55
C GLY A 103 -5.09 -8.08 8.19
N HIS A 104 -5.84 -7.41 9.08
CA HIS A 104 -5.31 -6.27 9.82
C HIS A 104 -4.14 -6.67 10.75
N LYS A 105 -4.19 -7.85 11.38
CA LYS A 105 -3.07 -8.38 12.17
C LYS A 105 -1.84 -8.64 11.29
N GLN A 106 -2.04 -9.23 10.11
CA GLN A 106 -0.96 -9.46 9.13
C GLN A 106 -0.29 -8.15 8.70
N ILE A 107 -1.08 -7.13 8.34
CA ILE A 107 -0.56 -5.80 7.96
C ILE A 107 0.24 -5.17 9.10
N ARG A 108 -0.24 -5.23 10.33
CA ARG A 108 0.49 -4.73 11.52
C ARG A 108 1.81 -5.47 11.74
N GLU A 109 1.85 -6.77 11.51
CA GLU A 109 3.08 -7.55 11.64
C GLU A 109 4.10 -7.17 10.57
N ILE A 110 3.68 -7.02 9.31
CA ILE A 110 4.51 -6.52 8.22
C ILE A 110 5.09 -5.15 8.56
N SER A 111 4.24 -4.20 8.96
CA SER A 111 4.67 -2.86 9.38
C SER A 111 5.66 -2.92 10.54
N THR A 112 5.43 -3.77 11.55
CA THR A 112 6.34 -3.96 12.69
C THR A 112 7.71 -4.44 12.23
N ARG A 113 7.79 -5.42 11.33
CA ARG A 113 9.05 -5.92 10.78
C ARG A 113 9.79 -4.83 10.00
N ALA A 114 9.07 -4.07 9.17
CA ALA A 114 9.64 -2.96 8.39
C ALA A 114 10.19 -1.85 9.29
N TRP A 115 9.44 -1.41 10.31
CA TRP A 115 9.89 -0.40 11.26
C TRP A 115 11.09 -0.82 12.11
N ARG A 116 11.18 -2.09 12.52
CA ARG A 116 12.35 -2.63 13.28
C ARG A 116 13.64 -2.53 12.48
N ARG A 117 13.59 -2.60 11.15
CA ARG A 117 14.76 -2.49 10.27
C ARG A 117 14.90 -1.10 9.64
N SER A 118 14.10 -0.13 10.09
CA SER A 118 14.13 1.23 9.55
C SER A 118 15.46 1.94 9.82
N TYR A 119 15.85 2.83 8.92
CA TYR A 119 17.08 3.61 9.03
C TYR A 119 16.92 5.00 8.42
N MET A 120 17.81 5.92 8.79
CA MET A 120 17.86 7.25 8.19
C MET A 120 18.78 7.24 6.95
N ALA A 121 18.30 7.78 5.84
CA ALA A 121 19.10 7.99 4.64
C ALA A 121 18.67 9.29 3.97
N ARG A 122 19.62 10.22 3.79
CA ARG A 122 19.40 11.51 3.11
C ARG A 122 18.27 12.34 3.72
N GLY A 123 18.26 12.45 5.03
CA GLY A 123 17.26 13.23 5.76
C GLY A 123 15.87 12.60 5.82
N MET A 124 15.69 11.40 5.27
CA MET A 124 14.41 10.68 5.26
C MET A 124 14.54 9.30 5.93
N ARG A 125 13.57 8.94 6.75
CA ARG A 125 13.48 7.58 7.30
C ARG A 125 13.06 6.60 6.19
N ARG A 126 13.84 5.54 6.03
CA ARG A 126 13.53 4.41 5.16
C ARG A 126 12.93 3.29 6.01
N VAL A 127 11.80 2.76 5.58
CA VAL A 127 11.06 1.69 6.27
C VAL A 127 10.88 0.56 5.25
N PRO A 128 11.87 -0.32 5.07
CA PRO A 128 11.86 -1.33 4.02
C PRO A 128 10.97 -2.51 4.35
N THR A 129 9.94 -2.75 3.54
CA THR A 129 9.18 -4.00 3.53
C THR A 129 9.78 -4.94 2.49
N TYR A 130 10.12 -6.16 2.88
CA TYR A 130 10.72 -7.15 1.99
C TYR A 130 9.66 -8.05 1.35
N TYR A 131 9.93 -8.55 0.14
CA TYR A 131 9.09 -9.59 -0.47
C TYR A 131 8.94 -10.82 0.45
N GLN A 132 9.98 -11.15 1.21
CA GLN A 132 9.94 -12.25 2.17
C GLN A 132 8.90 -12.02 3.28
N ASP A 133 8.69 -10.78 3.72
CA ASP A 133 7.65 -10.47 4.72
C ASP A 133 6.24 -10.82 4.22
N LEU A 134 5.98 -10.54 2.93
CA LEU A 134 4.70 -10.88 2.31
C LEU A 134 4.52 -12.41 2.21
N ILE A 135 5.60 -13.12 1.88
CA ILE A 135 5.58 -14.59 1.80
C ILE A 135 5.35 -15.20 3.20
N ASP A 136 6.11 -14.78 4.19
CA ASP A 136 6.06 -15.33 5.54
C ASP A 136 4.72 -15.09 6.23
N ILE A 137 4.06 -13.97 5.91
CA ILE A 137 2.87 -13.52 6.64
C ILE A 137 1.60 -13.70 5.82
N ILE A 138 1.56 -13.21 4.57
CA ILE A 138 0.36 -13.27 3.74
C ILE A 138 0.22 -14.63 3.07
N ARG A 139 1.28 -15.09 2.39
CA ARG A 139 1.23 -16.39 1.70
C ARG A 139 1.06 -17.56 2.65
N ALA A 140 1.61 -17.47 3.87
CA ALA A 140 1.46 -18.50 4.91
C ALA A 140 -0.01 -18.65 5.40
N ASN A 141 -0.83 -17.58 5.29
CA ASN A 141 -2.25 -17.58 5.63
C ASN A 141 -2.99 -16.61 4.69
N PRO A 142 -3.26 -17.01 3.43
CA PRO A 142 -3.80 -16.12 2.39
C PRO A 142 -5.29 -15.86 2.55
N GLY A 143 -5.80 -14.90 1.75
CA GLY A 143 -7.24 -14.61 1.66
C GLY A 143 -7.75 -13.50 2.59
N HIS A 144 -6.91 -12.97 3.49
CA HIS A 144 -7.26 -11.95 4.48
C HIS A 144 -6.79 -10.54 4.12
N VAL A 145 -5.87 -10.41 3.16
CA VAL A 145 -5.33 -9.13 2.69
C VAL A 145 -5.46 -9.05 1.18
N ILE A 146 -5.91 -7.90 0.69
CA ILE A 146 -5.83 -7.53 -0.72
C ILE A 146 -4.55 -6.72 -0.93
N GLY A 147 -3.81 -7.01 -2.01
CA GLY A 147 -2.70 -6.21 -2.50
C GLY A 147 -3.06 -5.45 -3.75
N THR A 148 -2.61 -4.18 -3.88
CA THR A 148 -2.73 -3.42 -5.13
C THR A 148 -1.42 -2.80 -5.56
N THR A 149 -1.30 -2.49 -6.86
CA THR A 149 -0.08 -1.97 -7.49
C THR A 149 0.23 -0.51 -7.14
N ALA A 150 -0.58 0.11 -6.30
CA ALA A 150 -0.46 1.51 -5.87
C ALA A 150 -0.39 2.52 -7.03
N CYS A 151 0.28 3.65 -6.80
CA CYS A 151 0.43 4.77 -7.72
C CYS A 151 1.59 4.57 -8.73
N LEU A 152 1.96 5.62 -9.47
CA LEU A 152 3.13 5.62 -10.39
C LEU A 152 4.46 5.28 -9.68
N GLY A 153 4.55 5.43 -8.35
CA GLY A 153 5.68 4.96 -7.54
C GLY A 153 5.75 3.45 -7.35
N GLY A 154 4.77 2.69 -7.82
CA GLY A 154 4.72 1.24 -7.75
C GLY A 154 5.68 0.55 -8.75
N ALA A 155 5.97 -0.72 -8.48
CA ALA A 155 6.85 -1.53 -9.33
C ALA A 155 6.26 -1.71 -10.73
N LEU A 156 5.00 -2.12 -10.82
CA LEU A 156 4.33 -2.41 -12.08
C LEU A 156 4.20 -1.16 -12.96
N PRO A 157 3.63 -0.03 -12.51
CA PRO A 157 3.49 1.17 -13.34
C PRO A 157 4.84 1.65 -13.89
N THR A 158 5.87 1.69 -13.04
CA THR A 158 7.23 2.09 -13.47
C THR A 158 7.79 1.16 -14.56
N GLN A 159 7.58 -0.16 -14.44
CA GLN A 159 8.07 -1.11 -15.46
C GLN A 159 7.25 -1.03 -16.75
N LEU A 160 5.94 -0.80 -16.67
CA LEU A 160 5.07 -0.60 -17.83
C LEU A 160 5.45 0.66 -18.62
N LEU A 161 5.70 1.79 -17.95
CA LEU A 161 6.17 3.02 -18.60
C LEU A 161 7.50 2.80 -19.36
N LYS A 162 8.45 2.09 -18.73
CA LYS A 162 9.71 1.72 -19.38
C LYS A 162 9.50 0.75 -20.54
N TYR A 163 8.59 -0.19 -20.44
CA TYR A 163 8.23 -1.10 -21.54
C TYR A 163 7.59 -0.33 -22.69
N ARG A 164 6.66 0.57 -22.41
CA ARG A 164 6.02 1.44 -23.42
C ARG A 164 7.07 2.19 -24.27
N GLN A 165 8.14 2.69 -23.63
CA GLN A 165 9.21 3.43 -24.29
C GLN A 165 10.15 2.52 -25.10
N THR A 166 10.50 1.35 -24.59
CA THR A 166 11.57 0.50 -25.15
C THR A 166 11.07 -0.69 -25.95
N LYS A 167 9.81 -1.10 -25.76
CA LYS A 167 9.20 -2.34 -26.32
C LYS A 167 10.05 -3.59 -26.07
N ASN A 168 10.77 -3.63 -24.96
CA ASN A 168 11.71 -4.70 -24.63
C ASN A 168 10.98 -5.93 -24.09
N GLU A 169 10.95 -7.03 -24.86
CA GLU A 169 10.26 -8.27 -24.52
C GLU A 169 10.78 -8.96 -23.24
N LYS A 170 12.09 -8.84 -22.94
CA LYS A 170 12.62 -9.35 -21.66
C LYS A 170 11.99 -8.62 -20.46
N ARG A 171 11.68 -7.31 -20.62
CA ARG A 171 11.00 -6.52 -19.61
C ARG A 171 9.53 -6.97 -19.47
N ASN A 172 8.85 -7.19 -20.58
CA ASN A 172 7.48 -7.69 -20.59
C ASN A 172 7.35 -9.02 -19.81
N LYS A 173 8.23 -9.97 -20.11
CA LYS A 173 8.30 -11.24 -19.36
C LYS A 173 8.52 -11.05 -17.85
N LYS A 174 9.37 -10.09 -17.45
CA LYS A 174 9.59 -9.77 -16.03
C LYS A 174 8.36 -9.15 -15.37
N ILE A 175 7.60 -8.32 -16.09
CA ILE A 175 6.34 -7.73 -15.61
C ILE A 175 5.33 -8.85 -15.34
N ILE A 176 5.14 -9.75 -16.29
CA ILE A 176 4.21 -10.88 -16.16
C ILE A 176 4.61 -11.76 -14.97
N ALA A 177 5.87 -12.17 -14.90
CA ALA A 177 6.37 -13.01 -13.80
C ALA A 177 6.21 -12.34 -12.42
N TRP A 178 6.36 -11.01 -12.36
CA TRP A 178 6.12 -10.27 -11.13
C TRP A 178 4.63 -10.28 -10.74
N CYS A 179 3.71 -10.10 -11.69
CA CYS A 179 2.28 -10.18 -11.44
C CYS A 179 1.88 -11.59 -10.96
N GLU A 180 2.37 -12.63 -11.61
CA GLU A 180 2.16 -14.03 -11.21
C GLU A 180 2.69 -14.30 -9.79
N GLN A 181 3.86 -13.76 -9.44
CA GLN A 181 4.40 -13.83 -8.09
C GLN A 181 3.48 -13.15 -7.06
N MET A 182 2.94 -11.97 -7.38
CA MET A 182 2.02 -11.26 -6.48
C MET A 182 0.72 -12.05 -6.32
N GLU A 183 0.15 -12.53 -7.39
CA GLU A 183 -1.06 -13.38 -7.35
C GLU A 183 -0.82 -14.65 -6.51
N TRP A 184 0.34 -15.29 -6.66
CA TRP A 184 0.74 -16.42 -5.83
C TRP A 184 0.86 -16.04 -4.34
N ILE A 185 1.42 -14.85 -4.00
CA ILE A 185 1.56 -14.40 -2.62
C ILE A 185 0.19 -14.15 -1.97
N PHE A 186 -0.68 -13.41 -2.63
CA PHE A 186 -1.97 -12.98 -2.09
C PHE A 186 -3.07 -14.04 -2.24
N GLY A 187 -2.93 -14.97 -3.17
CA GLY A 187 -3.94 -15.93 -3.56
C GLY A 187 -4.95 -15.35 -4.56
N GLU A 188 -5.65 -16.23 -5.26
CA GLU A 188 -6.62 -15.86 -6.28
C GLU A 188 -7.67 -14.87 -5.76
N GLY A 189 -7.94 -13.82 -6.56
CA GLY A 189 -8.91 -12.78 -6.21
C GLY A 189 -8.49 -11.82 -5.09
N ASN A 190 -7.21 -11.79 -4.70
CA ASN A 190 -6.71 -10.90 -3.65
C ASN A 190 -5.51 -10.02 -4.12
N PHE A 191 -5.21 -10.01 -5.41
CA PHE A 191 -4.26 -9.08 -6.00
C PHE A 191 -4.91 -8.33 -7.15
N TYR A 192 -4.79 -7.00 -7.17
CA TYR A 192 -5.43 -6.13 -8.16
C TYR A 192 -4.47 -5.10 -8.72
N LEU A 193 -4.70 -4.75 -9.99
CA LEU A 193 -4.05 -3.60 -10.62
C LEU A 193 -4.83 -2.34 -10.29
N GLU A 194 -4.16 -1.34 -9.73
CA GLU A 194 -4.78 -0.07 -9.39
C GLU A 194 -4.69 0.91 -10.56
N LEU A 195 -5.83 1.45 -10.96
CA LEU A 195 -5.92 2.51 -11.96
C LEU A 195 -6.32 3.81 -11.26
N GLN A 196 -5.48 4.83 -11.40
CA GLN A 196 -5.74 6.16 -10.86
C GLN A 196 -6.11 7.10 -12.01
N PRO A 197 -7.33 7.67 -12.02
CA PRO A 197 -7.78 8.56 -13.08
C PRO A 197 -7.18 9.96 -12.92
N ALA A 198 -5.87 10.08 -13.07
CA ALA A 198 -5.18 11.36 -13.02
C ALA A 198 -4.93 11.92 -14.43
N ALA A 199 -4.96 13.24 -14.56
CA ALA A 199 -4.84 13.95 -15.84
C ALA A 199 -3.38 14.19 -16.28
N ASN A 200 -2.42 13.36 -15.80
CA ASN A 200 -1.02 13.47 -16.23
C ASN A 200 -0.70 12.61 -17.46
N ALA A 201 0.39 12.94 -18.15
CA ALA A 201 0.78 12.30 -19.40
C ALA A 201 1.19 10.82 -19.22
N GLU A 202 1.68 10.46 -18.05
CA GLU A 202 2.15 9.10 -17.74
C GLU A 202 0.99 8.12 -17.51
N GLN A 203 -0.21 8.64 -17.15
CA GLN A 203 -1.41 7.83 -16.89
C GLN A 203 -2.38 7.80 -18.08
N LYS A 204 -2.13 8.57 -19.11
CA LYS A 204 -2.82 8.52 -20.42
C LYS A 204 -2.09 7.53 -21.33
#